data_e14bc0eac890a601a7d7b6c03e5626f3
#
_entry.id   e14bc0eac890a601a7d7b6c03e5626f3
#
_cell.length_a   1.000
_cell.length_b   1.000
_cell.length_c   1.000
_cell.angle_alpha   90.00
_cell.angle_beta   90.00
_cell.angle_gamma   90.00
#
_symmetry.space_group_name_H-M   'P 1'
#
loop_
_entity.id
_entity.type
_entity.pdbx_description
1 polymer ?
#
loop_
_entity_poly.entity_id
_entity_poly.type
_entity_poly.pdbx_seq_one_letter_code
_entity_poly.pdbx_strand_id
1 'polypeptide(L)'
;MKPIPSIVELQQKITEDFKSKLNLSDDDLKRTLNAFSLVLSGQMKILYLFLADIQNNIFPDTADSVDQGGTLERIGQIYLNRPPFSDTIGVFNISVNGIVGSVLRESLTFKSNEDALNPGQLFVLDSEHIMVSTTDVIEVRSLGAGTDFNLSVNDKLTITEPVIGVDKTVTVTAVTTQPTAGETLEN
;
A
#
# COMPACT_ATOMS: atom_id res chain seq x y z
N MET A 1 8.74 -27.39 -0.47
CA MET A 1 7.72 -27.67 0.56
C MET A 1 7.21 -29.10 0.39
N LYS A 2 7.07 -29.90 1.46
CA LYS A 2 6.40 -31.20 1.36
C LYS A 2 4.91 -30.98 1.08
N PRO A 3 4.30 -31.70 0.14
CA PRO A 3 2.88 -31.54 -0.13
C PRO A 3 2.04 -31.91 1.12
N ILE A 4 1.06 -31.11 1.41
CA ILE A 4 0.13 -31.37 2.52
C ILE A 4 -0.78 -32.52 2.12
N PRO A 5 -0.84 -33.63 2.89
CA PRO A 5 -1.65 -34.77 2.54
C PRO A 5 -3.14 -34.42 2.44
N SER A 6 -3.85 -35.05 1.53
CA SER A 6 -5.31 -34.90 1.40
C SER A 6 -6.05 -35.54 2.57
N ILE A 7 -7.31 -35.17 2.77
CA ILE A 7 -8.17 -35.80 3.81
C ILE A 7 -8.31 -37.31 3.55
N VAL A 8 -8.42 -37.69 2.28
CA VAL A 8 -8.56 -39.11 1.87
C VAL A 8 -7.29 -39.92 2.21
N GLU A 9 -6.11 -39.38 1.93
CA GLU A 9 -4.84 -40.03 2.28
C GLU A 9 -4.68 -40.17 3.81
N LEU A 10 -5.04 -39.11 4.56
CA LEU A 10 -5.01 -39.15 6.02
C LEU A 10 -6.02 -40.17 6.58
N GLN A 11 -7.23 -40.21 6.03
CA GLN A 11 -8.25 -41.19 6.44
C GLN A 11 -7.79 -42.62 6.16
N GLN A 12 -7.24 -42.90 4.97
CA GLN A 12 -6.70 -44.22 4.63
C GLN A 12 -5.63 -44.64 5.63
N LYS A 13 -4.66 -43.78 5.89
CA LYS A 13 -3.57 -44.05 6.82
C LYS A 13 -4.07 -44.33 8.24
N ILE A 14 -4.99 -43.52 8.76
CA ILE A 14 -5.60 -43.70 10.09
C ILE A 14 -6.39 -45.01 10.13
N THR A 15 -7.11 -45.35 9.05
CA THR A 15 -7.88 -46.59 8.96
C THR A 15 -6.96 -47.82 8.96
N GLU A 16 -5.85 -47.78 8.21
CA GLU A 16 -4.84 -48.82 8.21
C GLU A 16 -4.16 -48.99 9.58
N ASP A 17 -3.87 -47.88 10.27
CA ASP A 17 -3.34 -47.93 11.62
C ASP A 17 -4.33 -48.55 12.61
N PHE A 18 -5.63 -48.26 12.53
CA PHE A 18 -6.67 -48.92 13.32
C PHE A 18 -6.77 -50.42 13.03
N LYS A 19 -6.78 -50.83 11.75
CA LYS A 19 -6.79 -52.25 11.35
C LYS A 19 -5.58 -52.96 11.95
N SER A 20 -4.39 -52.42 11.79
CA SER A 20 -3.17 -53.02 12.29
C SER A 20 -3.12 -53.11 13.82
N LYS A 21 -3.55 -52.10 14.54
CA LYS A 21 -3.48 -52.03 16.01
C LYS A 21 -4.55 -52.84 16.70
N LEU A 22 -5.72 -52.97 16.07
CA LEU A 22 -6.88 -53.68 16.63
C LEU A 22 -7.05 -55.10 16.02
N ASN A 23 -6.18 -55.52 15.13
CA ASN A 23 -6.26 -56.78 14.37
C ASN A 23 -7.62 -56.97 13.69
N LEU A 24 -8.16 -55.90 13.08
CA LEU A 24 -9.45 -55.93 12.41
C LEU A 24 -9.32 -56.34 10.93
N SER A 25 -10.27 -57.15 10.45
CA SER A 25 -10.46 -57.41 9.04
C SER A 25 -11.22 -56.25 8.36
N ASP A 26 -11.24 -56.23 7.02
CA ASP A 26 -11.99 -55.21 6.27
C ASP A 26 -13.50 -55.23 6.58
N ASP A 27 -14.04 -56.40 6.85
CA ASP A 27 -15.46 -56.59 7.20
C ASP A 27 -15.79 -56.14 8.64
N ASP A 28 -14.80 -56.05 9.53
CA ASP A 28 -14.96 -55.67 10.92
C ASP A 28 -14.98 -54.12 11.12
N LEU A 29 -14.72 -53.36 10.07
CA LEU A 29 -14.71 -51.93 10.08
C LEU A 29 -16.16 -51.39 10.24
N LYS A 30 -16.58 -51.27 11.48
CA LYS A 30 -17.90 -50.72 11.81
C LYS A 30 -18.01 -49.27 11.38
N ARG A 31 -19.24 -48.86 11.03
CA ARG A 31 -19.60 -47.48 10.65
C ARG A 31 -19.02 -46.40 11.58
N THR A 32 -18.95 -46.72 12.87
CA THR A 32 -18.40 -45.86 13.93
C THR A 32 -16.89 -45.60 13.79
N LEU A 33 -16.07 -46.65 13.47
CA LEU A 33 -14.62 -46.51 13.29
C LEU A 33 -14.31 -45.74 12.00
N ASN A 34 -15.09 -45.96 10.96
CA ASN A 34 -14.91 -45.21 9.71
C ASN A 34 -15.29 -43.71 9.87
N ALA A 35 -16.38 -43.44 10.62
CA ALA A 35 -16.75 -42.07 10.96
C ALA A 35 -15.68 -41.39 11.85
N PHE A 36 -15.10 -42.13 12.80
CA PHE A 36 -14.06 -41.63 13.69
C PHE A 36 -12.77 -41.33 12.92
N SER A 37 -12.33 -42.20 12.00
CA SER A 37 -11.16 -41.95 11.15
C SER A 37 -11.36 -40.74 10.24
N LEU A 38 -12.57 -40.50 9.74
CA LEU A 38 -12.90 -39.34 8.92
C LEU A 38 -12.82 -38.03 9.75
N VAL A 39 -13.39 -38.03 10.97
CA VAL A 39 -13.32 -36.86 11.84
C VAL A 39 -11.86 -36.54 12.23
N LEU A 40 -11.08 -37.57 12.59
CA LEU A 40 -9.69 -37.42 12.97
C LEU A 40 -8.85 -36.93 11.79
N SER A 41 -9.07 -37.43 10.58
CA SER A 41 -8.39 -36.97 9.37
C SER A 41 -8.68 -35.50 9.06
N GLY A 42 -9.92 -35.04 9.31
CA GLY A 42 -10.30 -33.63 9.20
C GLY A 42 -9.52 -32.74 10.17
N GLN A 43 -9.45 -33.13 11.45
CA GLN A 43 -8.67 -32.40 12.45
C GLN A 43 -7.16 -32.38 12.14
N MET A 44 -6.62 -33.52 11.70
CA MET A 44 -5.22 -33.59 11.27
C MET A 44 -4.95 -32.70 10.06
N LYS A 45 -5.88 -32.61 9.10
CA LYS A 45 -5.74 -31.72 7.95
C LYS A 45 -5.65 -30.25 8.38
N ILE A 46 -6.52 -29.83 9.31
CA ILE A 46 -6.47 -28.46 9.85
C ILE A 46 -5.11 -28.18 10.51
N LEU A 47 -4.60 -29.14 11.29
CA LEU A 47 -3.28 -29.02 11.92
C LEU A 47 -2.14 -28.88 10.89
N TYR A 48 -2.18 -29.69 9.81
CA TYR A 48 -1.20 -29.57 8.72
C TYR A 48 -1.28 -28.20 8.02
N LEU A 49 -2.48 -27.66 7.79
CA LEU A 49 -2.65 -26.34 7.21
C LEU A 49 -2.07 -25.26 8.11
N PHE A 50 -2.33 -25.34 9.40
CA PHE A 50 -1.80 -24.40 10.38
C PHE A 50 -0.26 -24.44 10.47
N LEU A 51 0.33 -25.67 10.45
CA LEU A 51 1.78 -25.83 10.42
C LEU A 51 2.40 -25.29 9.12
N ALA A 52 1.72 -25.44 8.00
CA ALA A 52 2.17 -24.90 6.72
C ALA A 52 2.13 -23.37 6.71
N ASP A 53 1.11 -22.77 7.29
CA ASP A 53 1.00 -21.32 7.46
C ASP A 53 2.16 -20.78 8.34
N ILE A 54 2.42 -21.41 9.48
CA ILE A 54 3.58 -21.07 10.32
C ILE A 54 4.88 -21.19 9.53
N GLN A 55 5.07 -22.29 8.78
CA GLN A 55 6.28 -22.50 7.98
C GLN A 55 6.47 -21.43 6.91
N ASN A 56 5.39 -21.00 6.24
CA ASN A 56 5.43 -19.93 5.26
C ASN A 56 5.83 -18.58 5.89
N ASN A 57 5.40 -18.35 7.11
CA ASN A 57 5.64 -17.08 7.81
C ASN A 57 6.95 -17.01 8.60
N ILE A 58 7.79 -18.07 8.57
CA ILE A 58 9.12 -18.05 9.20
C ILE A 58 10.15 -17.30 8.33
N PHE A 59 10.03 -17.39 7.01
CA PHE A 59 11.00 -16.82 6.07
C PHE A 59 10.44 -15.58 5.39
N PRO A 60 11.25 -14.51 5.23
CA PRO A 60 10.81 -13.26 4.61
C PRO A 60 10.30 -13.41 3.17
N ASP A 61 10.87 -14.35 2.39
CA ASP A 61 10.52 -14.61 0.99
C ASP A 61 9.17 -15.30 0.80
N THR A 62 8.61 -15.89 1.85
CA THR A 62 7.32 -16.59 1.84
C THR A 62 6.34 -16.04 2.85
N ALA A 63 6.76 -15.04 3.64
CA ALA A 63 5.94 -14.44 4.68
C ALA A 63 4.78 -13.61 4.07
N ASP A 64 3.71 -13.50 4.85
CA ASP A 64 2.54 -12.72 4.51
C ASP A 64 2.89 -11.24 4.35
N SER A 65 2.64 -10.70 3.15
CA SER A 65 2.90 -9.31 2.74
C SER A 65 1.70 -8.38 2.96
N VAL A 66 0.77 -8.73 3.84
CA VAL A 66 -0.38 -7.85 4.16
C VAL A 66 0.13 -6.52 4.71
N ASP A 67 -0.28 -5.44 4.08
CA ASP A 67 -0.01 -4.08 4.53
C ASP A 67 -0.66 -3.85 5.91
N GLN A 68 0.10 -3.24 6.83
CA GLN A 68 -0.30 -2.93 8.20
C GLN A 68 -0.55 -4.18 9.09
N GLY A 69 0.52 -4.74 9.56
CA GLY A 69 0.54 -5.79 10.58
C GLY A 69 0.79 -7.21 10.07
N GLY A 70 1.17 -7.37 8.81
CA GLY A 70 1.60 -8.64 8.24
C GLY A 70 2.91 -9.16 8.87
N THR A 71 3.21 -10.43 8.62
CA THR A 71 4.42 -11.07 9.17
C THR A 71 5.69 -10.48 8.55
N LEU A 72 5.67 -10.16 7.26
CA LEU A 72 6.80 -9.55 6.55
C LEU A 72 7.12 -8.16 7.12
N GLU A 73 6.10 -7.34 7.40
CA GLU A 73 6.28 -6.04 8.05
C GLU A 73 6.95 -6.17 9.42
N ARG A 74 6.49 -7.13 10.25
CA ARG A 74 7.09 -7.39 11.57
C ARG A 74 8.55 -7.84 11.47
N ILE A 75 8.86 -8.71 10.52
CA ILE A 75 10.23 -9.13 10.24
C ILE A 75 11.07 -7.91 9.84
N GLY A 76 10.58 -7.08 8.92
CA GLY A 76 11.23 -5.84 8.50
C GLY A 76 11.48 -4.89 9.66
N GLN A 77 10.49 -4.66 10.53
CA GLN A 77 10.64 -3.82 11.72
C GLN A 77 11.70 -4.35 12.69
N ILE A 78 11.80 -5.67 12.89
CA ILE A 78 12.82 -6.29 13.77
C ILE A 78 14.21 -6.10 13.19
N TYR A 79 14.43 -6.36 11.90
CA TYR A 79 15.74 -6.29 11.27
C TYR A 79 16.19 -4.87 10.96
N LEU A 80 15.28 -3.99 10.53
CA LEU A 80 15.57 -2.61 10.14
C LEU A 80 15.39 -1.62 11.30
N ASN A 81 14.78 -2.06 12.40
CA ASN A 81 14.46 -1.24 13.58
C ASN A 81 13.65 0.04 13.25
N ARG A 82 12.82 -0.02 12.21
CA ARG A 82 11.92 1.05 11.79
C ARG A 82 10.71 0.50 11.05
N PRO A 83 9.58 1.22 11.04
CA PRO A 83 8.48 0.90 10.13
C PRO A 83 8.86 1.23 8.67
N PRO A 84 8.11 0.73 7.67
CA PRO A 84 8.22 1.17 6.28
C PRO A 84 8.05 2.70 6.16
N PHE A 85 8.76 3.33 5.23
CA PHE A 85 8.57 4.75 4.95
C PHE A 85 7.20 4.98 4.33
N SER A 86 6.50 5.98 4.85
CA SER A 86 5.24 6.45 4.26
C SER A 86 5.49 7.29 3.01
N ASP A 87 4.48 7.41 2.17
CA ASP A 87 4.46 8.37 1.07
C ASP A 87 4.76 9.76 1.57
N THR A 88 5.49 10.55 0.77
CA THR A 88 5.80 11.94 1.07
C THR A 88 5.04 12.90 0.18
N ILE A 89 4.74 14.08 0.71
CA ILE A 89 4.17 15.19 -0.06
C ILE A 89 5.26 15.92 -0.86
N GLY A 90 4.87 16.49 -2.01
CA GLY A 90 5.73 17.34 -2.82
C GLY A 90 5.59 18.81 -2.46
N VAL A 91 6.70 19.56 -2.61
CA VAL A 91 6.74 21.02 -2.46
C VAL A 91 7.35 21.64 -3.71
N PHE A 92 6.66 22.61 -4.28
CA PHE A 92 7.00 23.19 -5.57
C PHE A 92 6.94 24.70 -5.52
N ASN A 93 7.85 25.35 -6.25
CA ASN A 93 7.80 26.79 -6.48
C ASN A 93 7.09 27.05 -7.80
N ILE A 94 6.07 27.88 -7.77
CA ILE A 94 5.31 28.29 -8.96
C ILE A 94 5.40 29.79 -9.19
N SER A 95 5.52 30.19 -10.46
CA SER A 95 5.47 31.58 -10.89
C SER A 95 4.04 31.97 -11.19
N VAL A 96 3.58 33.01 -10.51
CA VAL A 96 2.24 33.59 -10.64
C VAL A 96 2.36 34.96 -11.26
N ASN A 97 1.59 35.25 -12.29
CA ASN A 97 1.49 36.60 -12.89
C ASN A 97 0.22 37.29 -12.43
N GLY A 98 0.32 38.58 -12.15
CA GLY A 98 -0.84 39.34 -11.72
C GLY A 98 -0.56 40.81 -11.47
N ILE A 99 -1.54 41.48 -10.88
CA ILE A 99 -1.48 42.90 -10.54
C ILE A 99 -0.90 43.02 -9.12
N VAL A 100 0.01 43.97 -8.92
CA VAL A 100 0.58 44.28 -7.59
C VAL A 100 -0.56 44.64 -6.61
N GLY A 101 -0.50 44.04 -5.42
CA GLY A 101 -1.54 44.16 -4.40
C GLY A 101 -2.65 43.14 -4.48
N SER A 102 -2.69 42.25 -5.50
CA SER A 102 -3.61 41.11 -5.53
C SER A 102 -3.28 40.14 -4.42
N VAL A 103 -4.30 39.55 -3.78
CA VAL A 103 -4.16 38.67 -2.63
C VAL A 103 -4.52 37.23 -3.02
N LEU A 104 -3.54 36.37 -2.89
CA LEU A 104 -3.70 34.91 -2.97
C LEU A 104 -3.95 34.39 -1.54
N ARG A 105 -5.17 33.91 -1.28
CA ARG A 105 -5.55 33.46 0.06
C ARG A 105 -4.91 32.13 0.43
N GLU A 106 -4.71 31.92 1.70
CA GLU A 106 -4.40 30.59 2.25
C GLU A 106 -5.43 29.57 1.79
N SER A 107 -4.99 28.35 1.56
CA SER A 107 -5.81 27.23 1.07
C SER A 107 -6.29 27.37 -0.39
N LEU A 108 -5.80 28.36 -1.15
CA LEU A 108 -6.03 28.47 -2.59
C LEU A 108 -5.47 27.21 -3.27
N THR A 109 -6.27 26.58 -4.11
CA THR A 109 -5.89 25.35 -4.78
C THR A 109 -5.55 25.57 -6.26
N PHE A 110 -4.60 24.77 -6.73
CA PHE A 110 -4.11 24.74 -8.09
C PHE A 110 -4.27 23.31 -8.63
N LYS A 111 -4.73 23.17 -9.85
CA LYS A 111 -4.89 21.87 -10.51
C LYS A 111 -3.89 21.75 -11.65
N SER A 112 -3.16 20.62 -11.73
CA SER A 112 -2.27 20.35 -12.85
C SER A 112 -3.05 20.19 -14.15
N ASN A 113 -2.54 20.81 -15.21
CA ASN A 113 -3.14 20.78 -16.54
C ASN A 113 -2.88 19.43 -17.23
N GLU A 114 -3.56 19.20 -18.36
CA GLU A 114 -3.41 17.96 -19.14
C GLU A 114 -2.01 17.77 -19.72
N ASP A 115 -1.25 18.85 -19.91
CA ASP A 115 0.13 18.83 -20.42
C ASP A 115 1.17 18.58 -19.31
N ALA A 116 0.80 18.54 -18.02
CA ALA A 116 1.69 18.30 -16.91
C ALA A 116 2.08 16.83 -16.81
N LEU A 117 3.19 16.54 -16.13
CA LEU A 117 3.68 15.17 -15.90
C LEU A 117 2.60 14.26 -15.33
N ASN A 118 1.85 14.76 -14.33
CA ASN A 118 0.70 14.08 -13.75
C ASN A 118 -0.53 15.01 -13.78
N PRO A 119 -1.44 14.83 -14.75
CA PRO A 119 -2.60 15.70 -14.92
C PRO A 119 -3.65 15.53 -13.82
N GLY A 120 -4.34 16.61 -13.50
CA GLY A 120 -5.54 16.55 -12.65
C GLY A 120 -5.27 16.57 -11.17
N GLN A 121 -4.02 16.60 -10.74
CA GLN A 121 -3.63 16.62 -9.33
C GLN A 121 -3.82 18.01 -8.71
N LEU A 122 -4.08 18.04 -7.41
CA LEU A 122 -4.34 19.26 -6.67
C LEU A 122 -3.14 19.64 -5.77
N PHE A 123 -2.84 20.93 -5.79
CA PHE A 123 -1.80 21.57 -4.97
C PHE A 123 -2.44 22.72 -4.20
N VAL A 124 -1.89 23.07 -3.06
CA VAL A 124 -2.46 24.07 -2.15
C VAL A 124 -1.41 25.07 -1.70
N LEU A 125 -1.82 26.32 -1.57
CA LEU A 125 -1.02 27.39 -0.96
C LEU A 125 -1.22 27.34 0.57
N ASP A 126 -0.13 27.18 1.31
CA ASP A 126 -0.20 27.03 2.78
C ASP A 126 -0.30 28.35 3.54
N SER A 127 0.05 29.48 2.90
CA SER A 127 0.01 30.80 3.52
C SER A 127 -0.48 31.86 2.54
N GLU A 128 -1.17 32.86 3.05
CA GLU A 128 -1.58 34.01 2.24
C GLU A 128 -0.36 34.71 1.62
N HIS A 129 -0.46 35.07 0.34
CA HIS A 129 0.55 35.83 -0.39
C HIS A 129 -0.06 37.07 -1.04
N ILE A 130 0.59 38.22 -0.85
CA ILE A 130 0.21 39.47 -1.51
C ILE A 130 1.23 39.73 -2.61
N MET A 131 0.77 39.90 -3.84
CA MET A 131 1.63 40.19 -4.99
C MET A 131 2.40 41.50 -4.79
N VAL A 132 3.73 41.39 -4.78
CA VAL A 132 4.63 42.55 -4.64
C VAL A 132 5.19 43.03 -5.99
N SER A 133 5.14 42.14 -6.99
CA SER A 133 5.50 42.43 -8.37
C SER A 133 4.45 41.87 -9.35
N THR A 134 4.62 42.13 -10.63
CA THR A 134 3.75 41.57 -11.69
C THR A 134 3.95 40.08 -11.91
N THR A 135 5.08 39.55 -11.40
CA THR A 135 5.42 38.14 -11.44
C THR A 135 6.06 37.77 -10.11
N ASP A 136 5.41 36.97 -9.32
CA ASP A 136 5.92 36.50 -8.04
C ASP A 136 6.09 34.98 -8.06
N VAL A 137 7.02 34.49 -7.24
CA VAL A 137 7.22 33.05 -7.01
C VAL A 137 6.69 32.70 -5.63
N ILE A 138 5.79 31.74 -5.58
CA ILE A 138 5.19 31.24 -4.34
C ILE A 138 5.42 29.75 -4.20
N GLU A 139 5.41 29.27 -2.96
CA GLU A 139 5.55 27.86 -2.65
C GLU A 139 4.16 27.21 -2.49
N VAL A 140 3.97 26.06 -3.12
CA VAL A 140 2.77 25.25 -3.00
C VAL A 140 3.14 23.82 -2.66
N ARG A 141 2.31 23.13 -1.90
CA ARG A 141 2.48 21.71 -1.60
C ARG A 141 1.42 20.85 -2.31
N SER A 142 1.74 19.59 -2.55
CA SER A 142 0.76 18.65 -3.04
C SER A 142 -0.31 18.37 -1.96
N LEU A 143 -1.56 18.20 -2.38
CA LEU A 143 -2.65 17.86 -1.47
C LEU A 143 -2.60 16.39 -1.03
N GLY A 144 -2.01 15.53 -1.84
CA GLY A 144 -1.74 14.13 -1.52
C GLY A 144 -0.25 13.80 -1.55
N ALA A 145 0.07 12.60 -1.12
CA ALA A 145 1.43 12.06 -1.10
C ALA A 145 1.63 11.04 -2.24
N GLY A 146 2.88 10.70 -2.54
CA GLY A 146 3.23 9.71 -3.54
C GLY A 146 3.56 10.28 -4.91
N THR A 147 4.08 9.42 -5.77
CA THR A 147 4.60 9.80 -7.10
C THR A 147 3.57 10.35 -8.07
N ASP A 148 2.28 10.14 -7.80
CA ASP A 148 1.18 10.69 -8.62
C ASP A 148 1.11 12.21 -8.55
N PHE A 149 1.72 12.81 -7.53
CA PHE A 149 1.79 14.27 -7.36
C PHE A 149 3.10 14.88 -7.87
N ASN A 150 3.88 14.15 -8.64
CA ASN A 150 5.11 14.67 -9.25
C ASN A 150 4.78 15.74 -10.29
N LEU A 151 5.54 16.83 -10.24
CA LEU A 151 5.56 17.89 -11.26
C LEU A 151 6.98 18.10 -11.79
N SER A 152 7.04 18.51 -13.04
CA SER A 152 8.28 18.94 -13.70
C SER A 152 8.34 20.46 -13.81
N VAL A 153 9.58 20.99 -13.91
CA VAL A 153 9.77 22.40 -14.23
C VAL A 153 9.15 22.71 -15.59
N ASN A 154 8.44 23.81 -15.68
CA ASN A 154 7.59 24.27 -16.78
C ASN A 154 6.22 23.60 -16.89
N ASP A 155 5.84 22.71 -16.01
CA ASP A 155 4.46 22.24 -15.92
C ASP A 155 3.54 23.43 -15.60
N LYS A 156 2.33 23.37 -16.16
CA LYS A 156 1.32 24.42 -15.97
C LYS A 156 0.25 23.93 -15.01
N LEU A 157 -0.10 24.83 -14.08
CA LEU A 157 -1.22 24.62 -13.18
C LEU A 157 -2.29 25.68 -13.43
N THR A 158 -3.52 25.35 -13.17
CA THR A 158 -4.66 26.26 -13.26
C THR A 158 -5.23 26.52 -11.87
N ILE A 159 -5.39 27.78 -11.52
CA ILE A 159 -6.05 28.19 -10.28
C ILE A 159 -7.51 27.72 -10.32
N THR A 160 -7.95 26.99 -9.30
CA THR A 160 -9.30 26.42 -9.25
C THR A 160 -10.37 27.48 -8.99
N GLU A 161 -10.05 28.48 -8.17
CA GLU A 161 -10.93 29.60 -7.84
C GLU A 161 -10.37 30.90 -8.44
N PRO A 162 -11.13 31.62 -9.28
CA PRO A 162 -10.64 32.85 -9.89
C PRO A 162 -10.25 33.90 -8.84
N VAL A 163 -9.02 34.42 -8.91
CA VAL A 163 -8.54 35.52 -8.09
C VAL A 163 -8.47 36.79 -8.92
N ILE A 164 -9.07 37.87 -8.40
CA ILE A 164 -9.10 39.17 -9.12
C ILE A 164 -7.68 39.71 -9.26
N GLY A 165 -7.32 40.01 -10.50
CA GLY A 165 -6.00 40.59 -10.82
C GLY A 165 -4.86 39.56 -10.91
N VAL A 166 -5.16 38.26 -10.91
CA VAL A 166 -4.18 37.20 -11.07
C VAL A 166 -4.53 36.33 -12.29
N ASP A 167 -3.51 35.95 -13.05
CA ASP A 167 -3.66 35.05 -14.20
C ASP A 167 -4.10 33.67 -13.74
N LYS A 168 -5.02 33.08 -14.50
CA LYS A 168 -5.58 31.76 -14.18
C LYS A 168 -4.54 30.63 -14.24
N THR A 169 -3.55 30.78 -15.11
CA THR A 169 -2.50 29.76 -15.36
C THR A 169 -1.18 30.20 -14.73
N VAL A 170 -0.59 29.31 -13.97
CA VAL A 170 0.72 29.50 -13.31
C VAL A 170 1.68 28.42 -13.80
N THR A 171 2.99 28.65 -13.66
CA THR A 171 4.02 27.74 -14.18
C THR A 171 4.95 27.31 -13.07
N VAL A 172 5.29 26.02 -13.01
CA VAL A 172 6.27 25.46 -12.07
C VAL A 172 7.67 25.93 -12.45
N THR A 173 8.36 26.59 -11.52
CA THR A 173 9.72 27.14 -11.74
C THR A 173 10.79 26.27 -11.10
N ALA A 174 10.48 25.63 -9.98
CA ALA A 174 11.42 24.74 -9.30
C ALA A 174 10.67 23.66 -8.50
N VAL A 175 11.32 22.52 -8.31
CA VAL A 175 10.87 21.45 -7.42
C VAL A 175 11.72 21.54 -6.16
N THR A 176 11.13 21.93 -5.03
CA THR A 176 11.82 22.04 -3.73
C THR A 176 11.94 20.66 -3.09
N THR A 177 10.84 19.90 -3.07
CA THR A 177 10.80 18.53 -2.55
C THR A 177 10.01 17.67 -3.51
N GLN A 178 10.62 16.59 -4.01
CA GLN A 178 9.96 15.62 -4.86
C GLN A 178 9.11 14.69 -3.98
N PRO A 179 7.81 14.48 -4.27
CA PRO A 179 7.04 13.49 -3.57
C PRO A 179 7.52 12.08 -3.95
N THR A 180 7.58 11.20 -2.97
CA THR A 180 8.02 9.80 -3.15
C THR A 180 6.91 8.86 -2.72
N ALA A 181 6.82 7.72 -3.41
CA ALA A 181 5.98 6.62 -2.95
C ALA A 181 6.54 6.04 -1.65
N GLY A 182 5.66 5.53 -0.81
CA GLY A 182 6.04 4.75 0.35
C GLY A 182 6.74 3.45 -0.02
N GLU A 183 7.40 2.85 0.94
CA GLU A 183 7.96 1.51 0.79
C GLU A 183 6.80 0.50 0.70
N THR A 184 6.82 -0.34 -0.33
CA THR A 184 5.94 -1.50 -0.43
C THR A 184 6.67 -2.72 0.10
N LEU A 185 5.94 -3.67 0.67
CA LEU A 185 6.51 -4.91 1.23
C LEU A 185 6.99 -5.89 0.15
N GLU A 186 6.76 -5.59 -1.13
CA GLU A 186 7.12 -6.44 -2.26
C GLU A 186 8.43 -6.02 -2.96
N ASN A 187 9.11 -4.97 -2.47
CA ASN A 187 10.37 -4.47 -3.04
C ASN A 187 11.54 -4.65 -2.08
#